data_008fccdc6015423b7b1a549c9946cdbd
#
_entry.id   008fccdc6015423b7b1a549c9946cdbd
#
_cell.length_a   1.000
_cell.length_b   1.000
_cell.length_c   1.000
_cell.angle_alpha   90.00
_cell.angle_beta   90.00
_cell.angle_gamma   90.00
#
_symmetry.space_group_name_H-M   'P 1'
#
loop_
_entity.id
_entity.type
_entity.pdbx_description
1 polymer ?
#
loop_
_entity_poly.entity_id
_entity_poly.type
_entity_poly.pdbx_seq_one_letter_code
_entity_poly.pdbx_strand_id
1 'polypeptide(L)'
;MNPPRLVLDTGVLLALFNQRDPEHDNAVNGFRNLETNRTALHAPACVVLETAKRLLFDVNAEAMRGATAVMLESFEVQDTTPRIIQDALELIGEMKRWGATLEDAIVIQTALTLNAPVWTFNYRDFAPIKTLQFWTP
;
A
#
# COMPACT_ATOMS: atom_id res chain seq x y z
N MET A 1 13.11 14.57 3.98
CA MET A 1 11.82 15.25 4.22
C MET A 1 10.68 14.31 3.85
N ASN A 2 9.68 14.21 4.71
CA ASN A 2 8.53 13.37 4.41
C ASN A 2 7.60 14.03 3.39
N PRO A 3 7.01 13.25 2.48
CA PRO A 3 6.09 13.78 1.49
C PRO A 3 4.78 14.24 2.14
N PRO A 4 4.03 15.16 1.49
CA PRO A 4 2.73 15.57 2.01
C PRO A 4 1.69 14.44 1.96
N ARG A 5 1.84 13.50 1.03
CA ARG A 5 1.00 12.31 0.90
C ARG A 5 1.82 11.11 0.44
N LEU A 6 1.36 9.94 0.82
CA LEU A 6 2.05 8.68 0.58
C LEU A 6 1.03 7.59 0.30
N VAL A 7 1.30 6.74 -0.69
CA VAL A 7 0.47 5.57 -0.98
C VAL A 7 1.10 4.34 -0.35
N LEU A 8 0.27 3.55 0.32
CA LEU A 8 0.69 2.38 1.09
C LEU A 8 0.41 1.10 0.31
N ASP A 9 1.39 0.21 0.30
CA ASP A 9 1.27 -1.14 -0.24
C ASP A 9 0.80 -2.12 0.83
N THR A 10 0.19 -3.22 0.41
CA THR A 10 -0.32 -4.28 1.30
C THR A 10 0.76 -4.84 2.24
N GLY A 11 1.97 -5.10 1.73
CA GLY A 11 3.06 -5.66 2.54
C GLY A 11 3.44 -4.78 3.74
N VAL A 12 3.38 -3.48 3.58
CA VAL A 12 3.66 -2.52 4.66
C VAL A 12 2.57 -2.57 5.73
N LEU A 13 1.31 -2.68 5.33
CA LEU A 13 0.18 -2.79 6.25
C LEU A 13 0.18 -4.13 6.98
N LEU A 14 0.48 -5.21 6.29
CA LEU A 14 0.61 -6.52 6.93
C LEU A 14 1.72 -6.51 7.99
N ALA A 15 2.84 -5.90 7.69
CA ALA A 15 3.95 -5.76 8.64
C ALA A 15 3.53 -4.92 9.86
N LEU A 16 2.75 -3.87 9.65
CA LEU A 16 2.25 -3.04 10.76
C LEU A 16 1.34 -3.84 11.71
N PHE A 17 0.42 -4.61 11.15
CA PHE A 17 -0.64 -5.27 11.93
C PHE A 17 -0.31 -6.69 12.38
N ASN A 18 0.78 -7.28 11.90
CA ASN A 18 1.22 -8.62 12.29
C ASN A 18 2.59 -8.55 12.96
N GLN A 19 2.62 -8.72 14.28
CA GLN A 19 3.85 -8.66 15.07
C GLN A 19 4.87 -9.73 14.68
N ARG A 20 4.45 -10.81 14.01
CA ARG A 20 5.33 -11.88 13.55
C ARG A 20 5.97 -11.60 12.20
N ASP A 21 5.54 -10.53 11.52
CA ASP A 21 6.13 -10.14 10.25
C ASP A 21 7.58 -9.70 10.45
N PRO A 22 8.55 -10.17 9.65
CA PRO A 22 9.94 -9.75 9.78
C PRO A 22 10.16 -8.25 9.68
N GLU A 23 9.30 -7.53 8.96
CA GLU A 23 9.37 -6.08 8.78
C GLU A 23 8.52 -5.29 9.77
N HIS A 24 7.99 -5.95 10.81
CA HIS A 24 7.08 -5.29 11.76
C HIS A 24 7.70 -4.05 12.39
N ASP A 25 8.91 -4.15 12.92
CA ASP A 25 9.56 -3.02 13.60
C ASP A 25 9.83 -1.86 12.64
N ASN A 26 10.26 -2.16 11.42
CA ASN A 26 10.46 -1.16 10.39
C ASN A 26 9.15 -0.45 10.03
N ALA A 27 8.06 -1.20 9.91
CA ALA A 27 6.74 -0.64 9.63
C ALA A 27 6.28 0.28 10.78
N VAL A 28 6.38 -0.17 12.02
CA VAL A 28 6.00 0.64 13.20
C VAL A 28 6.78 1.94 13.24
N ASN A 29 8.09 1.88 13.06
CA ASN A 29 8.95 3.07 13.07
C ASN A 29 8.61 4.03 11.92
N GLY A 30 8.35 3.51 10.74
CA GLY A 30 7.95 4.30 9.59
C GLY A 30 6.63 5.03 9.82
N PHE A 31 5.61 4.35 10.35
CA PHE A 31 4.31 4.98 10.64
C PHE A 31 4.42 6.05 11.72
N ARG A 32 5.22 5.84 12.76
CA ARG A 32 5.46 6.88 13.77
C ARG A 32 6.10 8.13 13.17
N ASN A 33 7.06 7.94 12.28
CA ASN A 33 7.71 9.05 11.56
C ASN A 33 6.69 9.82 10.71
N LEU A 34 5.83 9.13 9.98
CA LEU A 34 4.81 9.74 9.12
C LEU A 34 3.76 10.47 9.94
N GLU A 35 3.33 9.91 11.06
CA GLU A 35 2.38 10.55 11.98
C GLU A 35 2.93 11.88 12.50
N THR A 36 4.17 11.89 12.97
CA THR A 36 4.84 13.10 13.49
C THR A 36 4.87 14.21 12.44
N ASN A 37 5.04 13.86 11.17
CA ASN A 37 5.12 14.81 10.05
C ASN A 37 3.77 15.09 9.39
N ARG A 38 2.68 14.52 9.89
CA ARG A 38 1.32 14.71 9.37
C ARG A 38 1.17 14.38 7.89
N THR A 39 1.90 13.38 7.42
CA THR A 39 1.75 12.89 6.04
C THR A 39 0.36 12.29 5.87
N ALA A 40 -0.36 12.67 4.83
CA ALA A 40 -1.62 12.03 4.48
C ALA A 40 -1.35 10.64 3.90
N LEU A 41 -1.94 9.61 4.53
CA LEU A 41 -1.74 8.22 4.14
C LEU A 41 -2.91 7.74 3.29
N HIS A 42 -2.61 7.29 2.10
CA HIS A 42 -3.60 6.81 1.13
C HIS A 42 -3.46 5.31 0.92
N ALA A 43 -4.57 4.60 0.91
CA ALA A 43 -4.59 3.19 0.57
C ALA A 43 -5.72 2.91 -0.42
N PRO A 44 -5.44 2.21 -1.54
CA PRO A 44 -6.53 1.75 -2.41
C PRO A 44 -7.48 0.82 -1.67
N ALA A 45 -8.77 0.87 -1.99
CA ALA A 45 -9.77 0.01 -1.36
C ALA A 45 -9.43 -1.48 -1.49
N CYS A 46 -8.88 -1.90 -2.62
CA CYS A 46 -8.46 -3.29 -2.81
C CYS A 46 -7.31 -3.69 -1.87
N VAL A 47 -6.42 -2.75 -1.52
CA VAL A 47 -5.33 -3.00 -0.57
C VAL A 47 -5.88 -3.18 0.85
N VAL A 48 -6.86 -2.39 1.24
CA VAL A 48 -7.54 -2.55 2.53
C VAL A 48 -8.17 -3.93 2.62
N LEU A 49 -8.88 -4.35 1.57
CA LEU A 49 -9.54 -5.65 1.52
C LEU A 49 -8.53 -6.80 1.52
N GLU A 50 -7.46 -6.71 0.75
CA GLU A 50 -6.40 -7.72 0.72
C GLU A 50 -5.72 -7.86 2.08
N THR A 51 -5.40 -6.73 2.72
CA THR A 51 -4.82 -6.72 4.07
C THR A 51 -5.75 -7.41 5.07
N ALA A 52 -7.03 -7.06 5.06
CA ALA A 52 -8.03 -7.65 5.94
C ALA A 52 -8.13 -9.17 5.72
N LYS A 53 -8.20 -9.60 4.47
CA LYS A 53 -8.24 -11.01 4.10
C LYS A 53 -7.03 -11.78 4.63
N ARG A 54 -5.83 -11.25 4.42
CA ARG A 54 -4.59 -11.87 4.85
C ARG A 54 -4.52 -11.99 6.38
N LEU A 55 -4.92 -10.94 7.10
CA LEU A 55 -4.96 -10.98 8.56
C LEU A 55 -5.97 -11.98 9.09
N LEU A 56 -7.13 -12.10 8.44
CA LEU A 56 -8.14 -13.09 8.83
C LEU A 56 -7.59 -14.51 8.75
N PHE A 57 -6.88 -14.86 7.68
CA PHE A 57 -6.37 -16.20 7.45
C PHE A 57 -5.04 -16.47 8.15
N ASP A 58 -4.15 -15.50 8.22
CA ASP A 58 -2.81 -15.70 8.79
C ASP A 58 -2.77 -15.47 10.31
N VAL A 59 -3.70 -14.70 10.85
CA VAL A 59 -3.79 -14.40 12.28
C VAL A 59 -5.14 -14.85 12.85
N ASN A 60 -6.15 -14.00 12.83
CA ASN A 60 -7.51 -14.32 13.27
C ASN A 60 -8.51 -13.21 12.93
N ALA A 61 -9.80 -13.45 13.22
CA ALA A 61 -10.86 -12.48 12.95
C ALA A 61 -10.74 -11.20 13.81
N GLU A 62 -10.24 -11.32 15.03
CA GLU A 62 -10.04 -10.16 15.91
C GLU A 62 -8.98 -9.21 15.34
N ALA A 63 -7.85 -9.75 14.90
CA ALA A 63 -6.79 -8.96 14.24
C ALA A 63 -7.30 -8.29 12.98
N MET A 64 -8.06 -9.00 12.17
CA MET A 64 -8.68 -8.44 10.96
C MET A 64 -9.62 -7.28 11.29
N ARG A 65 -10.51 -7.43 12.26
CA ARG A 65 -11.45 -6.37 12.64
C ARG A 65 -10.74 -5.15 13.19
N GLY A 66 -9.76 -5.33 14.06
CA GLY A 66 -8.99 -4.24 14.65
C GLY A 66 -8.22 -3.45 13.59
N ALA A 67 -7.53 -4.14 12.70
CA ALA A 67 -6.78 -3.51 11.62
C ALA A 67 -7.70 -2.77 10.65
N THR A 68 -8.84 -3.36 10.28
CA THR A 68 -9.80 -2.72 9.38
C THR A 68 -10.33 -1.41 9.98
N ALA A 69 -10.67 -1.39 11.27
CA ALA A 69 -11.10 -0.18 11.96
C ALA A 69 -10.02 0.92 11.88
N VAL A 70 -8.77 0.57 12.16
CA VAL A 70 -7.64 1.52 12.08
C VAL A 70 -7.47 2.06 10.65
N MET A 71 -7.49 1.18 9.66
CA MET A 71 -7.33 1.59 8.26
C MET A 71 -8.42 2.54 7.80
N LEU A 72 -9.69 2.24 8.11
CA LEU A 72 -10.81 3.06 7.70
C LEU A 72 -10.86 4.41 8.43
N GLU A 73 -10.38 4.48 9.68
CA GLU A 73 -10.34 5.73 10.44
C GLU A 73 -9.14 6.61 10.10
N SER A 74 -7.98 5.98 9.82
CA SER A 74 -6.69 6.69 9.78
C SER A 74 -6.22 7.00 8.37
N PHE A 75 -6.68 6.25 7.37
CA PHE A 75 -6.21 6.41 5.99
C PHE A 75 -7.29 7.04 5.11
N GLU A 76 -6.84 7.75 4.09
CA GLU A 76 -7.70 8.12 2.98
C GLU A 76 -7.79 6.92 2.04
N VAL A 77 -8.91 6.20 2.11
CA VAL A 77 -9.14 5.03 1.28
C VAL A 77 -9.58 5.48 -0.11
N GLN A 78 -8.79 5.13 -1.11
CA GLN A 78 -9.08 5.49 -2.51
C GLN A 78 -9.99 4.44 -3.14
N ASP A 79 -11.07 4.90 -3.76
CA ASP A 79 -11.97 4.00 -4.49
C ASP A 79 -11.22 3.33 -5.65
N THR A 80 -11.41 2.02 -5.79
CA THR A 80 -10.90 1.27 -6.92
C THR A 80 -11.95 1.31 -8.04
N THR A 81 -11.97 2.42 -8.77
CA THR A 81 -12.95 2.66 -9.83
C THR A 81 -12.67 1.80 -11.07
N PRO A 82 -13.68 1.58 -11.95
CA PRO A 82 -13.44 0.92 -13.23
C PRO A 82 -12.34 1.59 -14.05
N ARG A 83 -12.24 2.92 -14.01
CA ARG A 83 -11.19 3.66 -14.72
C ARG A 83 -9.80 3.34 -14.19
N ILE A 84 -9.63 3.30 -12.89
CA ILE A 84 -8.33 2.95 -12.27
C ILE A 84 -7.94 1.52 -12.64
N ILE A 85 -8.90 0.59 -12.61
CA ILE A 85 -8.65 -0.80 -13.02
C ILE A 85 -8.18 -0.85 -14.47
N GLN A 86 -8.88 -0.18 -15.36
CA GLN A 86 -8.50 -0.14 -16.77
C GLN A 86 -7.11 0.45 -16.98
N ASP A 87 -6.82 1.59 -16.37
CA ASP A 87 -5.52 2.25 -16.51
C ASP A 87 -4.38 1.40 -15.94
N ALA A 88 -4.62 0.72 -14.81
CA ALA A 88 -3.63 -0.18 -14.22
C ALA A 88 -3.33 -1.39 -15.13
N LEU A 89 -4.36 -1.99 -15.71
CA LEU A 89 -4.19 -3.12 -16.64
C LEU A 89 -3.50 -2.71 -17.93
N GLU A 90 -3.77 -1.52 -18.44
CA GLU A 90 -3.05 -0.97 -19.58
C GLU A 90 -1.57 -0.76 -19.27
N LEU A 91 -1.27 -0.22 -18.08
CA LEU A 91 0.11 0.01 -17.64
C LEU A 91 0.91 -1.29 -17.63
N ILE A 92 0.40 -2.33 -17.01
CA ILE A 92 1.12 -3.62 -16.92
C ILE A 92 1.13 -4.36 -18.26
N GLY A 93 0.13 -4.13 -19.10
CA GLY A 93 0.07 -4.72 -20.44
C GLY A 93 1.16 -4.20 -21.38
N GLU A 94 1.72 -3.03 -21.13
CA GLU A 94 2.84 -2.45 -21.86
C GLU A 94 4.20 -3.01 -21.43
N MET A 95 4.24 -3.73 -20.32
CA MET A 95 5.48 -4.28 -19.77
C MET A 95 5.77 -5.66 -20.36
N LYS A 96 7.04 -5.93 -20.65
CA LYS A 96 7.47 -7.24 -21.16
C LYS A 96 7.22 -8.36 -20.17
N ARG A 97 7.35 -8.07 -18.88
CA ARG A 97 7.12 -9.00 -17.78
C ARG A 97 6.51 -8.25 -16.61
N TRP A 98 5.44 -8.79 -16.09
CA TRP A 98 4.83 -8.34 -14.87
C TRP A 98 4.88 -9.47 -13.84
N GLY A 99 5.71 -9.33 -12.80
CA GLY A 99 5.92 -10.37 -11.78
C GLY A 99 5.16 -10.14 -10.49
N ALA A 100 4.39 -9.05 -10.41
CA ALA A 100 3.63 -8.69 -9.22
C ALA A 100 2.13 -8.99 -9.38
N THR A 101 1.32 -8.64 -8.40
CA THR A 101 -0.13 -8.85 -8.44
C THR A 101 -0.86 -7.73 -9.19
N LEU A 102 -2.15 -7.95 -9.48
CA LEU A 102 -2.99 -6.89 -10.04
C LEU A 102 -3.27 -5.80 -9.02
N GLU A 103 -3.35 -6.14 -7.74
CA GLU A 103 -3.48 -5.17 -6.64
C GLU A 103 -2.25 -4.25 -6.59
N ASP A 104 -1.06 -4.77 -6.81
CA ASP A 104 0.17 -3.96 -6.91
C ASP A 104 0.07 -2.96 -8.06
N ALA A 105 -0.50 -3.36 -9.19
CA ALA A 105 -0.73 -2.45 -10.31
C ALA A 105 -1.70 -1.31 -9.94
N ILE A 106 -2.71 -1.60 -9.12
CA ILE A 106 -3.62 -0.56 -8.60
C ILE A 106 -2.88 0.40 -7.67
N VAL A 107 -1.99 -0.10 -6.81
CA VAL A 107 -1.15 0.75 -5.96
C VAL A 107 -0.33 1.72 -6.81
N ILE A 108 0.34 1.21 -7.83
CA ILE A 108 1.15 2.01 -8.74
C ILE A 108 0.30 3.07 -9.45
N GLN A 109 -0.82 2.67 -10.04
CA GLN A 109 -1.70 3.60 -10.75
C GLN A 109 -2.27 4.68 -9.82
N THR A 110 -2.63 4.32 -8.61
CA THR A 110 -3.09 5.28 -7.59
C THR A 110 -2.01 6.30 -7.26
N ALA A 111 -0.77 5.84 -7.05
CA ALA A 111 0.36 6.72 -6.77
C ALA A 111 0.64 7.68 -7.92
N LEU A 112 0.61 7.19 -9.15
CA LEU A 112 0.81 8.04 -10.34
C LEU A 112 -0.31 9.09 -10.46
N THR A 113 -1.55 8.70 -10.24
CA THR A 113 -2.72 9.60 -10.30
C THR A 113 -2.64 10.68 -9.23
N LEU A 114 -2.24 10.33 -8.02
CA LEU A 114 -2.07 11.27 -6.90
C LEU A 114 -0.77 12.07 -6.96
N ASN A 115 0.12 11.72 -7.86
CA ASN A 115 1.49 12.24 -7.89
C ASN A 115 2.16 12.14 -6.51
N ALA A 116 2.06 10.96 -5.92
CA ALA A 116 2.57 10.66 -4.59
C ALA A 116 3.54 9.49 -4.64
N PRO A 117 4.55 9.46 -3.77
CA PRO A 117 5.42 8.29 -3.66
C PRO A 117 4.70 7.11 -3.04
N VAL A 118 5.27 5.93 -3.20
CA VAL A 118 4.81 4.67 -2.61
C VAL A 118 5.76 4.22 -1.53
N TRP A 119 5.21 3.68 -0.45
CA TRP A 119 5.96 2.90 0.50
C TRP A 119 5.63 1.43 0.31
N THR A 120 6.63 0.65 -0.07
CA THR A 120 6.54 -0.79 -0.30
C THR A 120 7.79 -1.49 0.21
N PHE A 121 7.64 -2.72 0.66
CA PHE A 121 8.77 -3.63 0.89
C PHE A 121 9.08 -4.47 -0.36
N ASN A 122 8.23 -4.39 -1.37
CA ASN A 122 8.40 -5.10 -2.65
C ASN A 122 8.99 -4.18 -3.73
N TYR A 123 10.03 -3.46 -3.37
CA TYR A 123 10.69 -2.51 -4.26
C TYR A 123 11.06 -3.10 -5.62
N ARG A 124 11.55 -4.34 -5.62
CA ARG A 124 12.01 -5.03 -6.82
C ARG A 124 10.93 -5.08 -7.91
N ASP A 125 9.68 -5.38 -7.54
CA ASP A 125 8.59 -5.51 -8.49
C ASP A 125 8.06 -4.16 -8.96
N PHE A 126 8.24 -3.10 -8.16
CA PHE A 126 7.77 -1.75 -8.48
C PHE A 126 8.80 -0.90 -9.23
N ALA A 127 10.08 -1.18 -9.05
CA ALA A 127 11.19 -0.40 -9.62
C ALA A 127 11.17 -0.28 -11.15
N PRO A 128 10.65 -1.25 -11.94
CA PRO A 128 10.55 -1.09 -13.40
C PRO A 128 9.69 0.07 -13.86
N ILE A 129 8.79 0.58 -13.01
CA ILE A 129 7.99 1.77 -13.33
C ILE A 129 8.82 3.01 -13.04
N LYS A 130 9.47 3.55 -14.07
CA LYS A 130 10.47 4.62 -13.94
C LYS A 130 9.91 5.95 -13.43
N THR A 131 8.64 6.21 -13.64
CA THR A 131 7.97 7.44 -13.19
C THR A 131 7.48 7.36 -11.74
N LEU A 132 7.55 6.19 -11.13
CA LEU A 132 7.11 5.98 -9.75
C LEU A 132 8.19 6.46 -8.78
N GLN A 133 7.78 7.20 -7.77
CA GLN A 133 8.64 7.63 -6.68
C GLN A 133 8.44 6.73 -5.46
N PHE A 134 9.48 6.56 -4.67
CA PHE A 134 9.44 5.72 -3.48
C PHE A 134 9.80 6.52 -2.25
N TRP A 135 9.21 6.13 -1.14
CA TRP A 135 9.57 6.61 0.19
C TRP A 135 9.99 5.45 1.09
N THR A 136 11.02 5.68 1.89
CA THR A 136 11.47 4.74 2.93
C THR A 136 11.69 5.49 4.23
N PRO A 137 11.40 4.84 5.40
CA PRO A 137 11.66 5.45 6.68
C PRO A 137 13.14 5.70 6.95
#